data_08ec63d5adc673d93697aa47742eecf8
#
_entry.id   08ec63d5adc673d93697aa47742eecf8
#
_cell.length_a   1.000
_cell.length_b   1.000
_cell.length_c   1.000
_cell.angle_alpha   90.00
_cell.angle_beta   90.00
_cell.angle_gamma   90.00
#
_symmetry.space_group_name_H-M   'P 1'
#
loop_
_entity.id
_entity.type
_entity.pdbx_description
1 polymer ?
#
loop_
_entity_poly.entity_id
_entity_poly.type
_entity_poly.pdbx_seq_one_letter_code
_entity_poly.pdbx_strand_id
1 'polypeptide(L)'
;MTTAPTKTSGMAIASLVCGILALCIAVPGLLGVVFGIVAIRQINRSGGAIGGTGLAIGGLVTSAIGVLIVGLVGASMMLPALARAKAKANRIKCVNNLSSIGRGTLGFSQENGSHTPWNLIPSQSRNHFGTADKGMPSAGEIFGLSAMKSELQTAKILISPCDAARMADNEILQAEWANIDTKGGSPVTGGTSYIFCQGGDFQRPATIIALTRNLSSDNLLRPGGWSGADEAPIPANAMAGLNKSQGQLVLADGSARQSADADLGSSGKVVKGHIAALGGTSPLGSSSTAVIR
;
A
#
# COMPACT_ATOMS: atom_id res chain seq x y z
N MET A 1 -53.49 -54.80 -6.21
CA MET A 1 -52.11 -54.74 -6.70
C MET A 1 -51.22 -54.18 -5.60
N THR A 2 -50.61 -55.02 -4.83
CA THR A 2 -49.65 -54.64 -3.77
C THR A 2 -48.31 -54.34 -4.47
N THR A 3 -48.01 -53.06 -4.57
CA THR A 3 -46.68 -52.61 -5.04
C THR A 3 -45.62 -53.04 -4.04
N ALA A 4 -44.71 -53.89 -4.44
CA ALA A 4 -43.57 -54.29 -3.62
C ALA A 4 -42.78 -53.02 -3.20
N PRO A 5 -42.22 -52.97 -1.97
CA PRO A 5 -41.45 -51.79 -1.55
C PRO A 5 -40.21 -51.66 -2.41
N THR A 6 -40.12 -50.58 -3.15
CA THR A 6 -38.94 -50.26 -3.98
C THR A 6 -37.74 -49.93 -3.09
N LYS A 7 -36.60 -50.58 -3.33
CA LYS A 7 -35.39 -50.35 -2.58
C LYS A 7 -34.86 -48.96 -2.86
N THR A 8 -34.69 -48.11 -1.83
CA THR A 8 -34.19 -46.73 -1.97
C THR A 8 -32.74 -46.71 -2.38
N SER A 9 -32.37 -45.86 -3.31
CA SER A 9 -30.95 -45.74 -3.74
C SER A 9 -30.10 -45.20 -2.59
N GLY A 10 -29.01 -45.91 -2.24
CA GLY A 10 -28.04 -45.45 -1.25
C GLY A 10 -27.37 -44.12 -1.63
N MET A 11 -27.21 -43.89 -2.94
CA MET A 11 -26.66 -42.59 -3.45
C MET A 11 -27.63 -41.44 -3.26
N ALA A 12 -28.93 -41.67 -3.28
CA ALA A 12 -29.92 -40.66 -2.99
C ALA A 12 -29.91 -40.24 -1.49
N ILE A 13 -29.71 -41.19 -0.61
CA ILE A 13 -29.52 -40.92 0.83
C ILE A 13 -28.23 -40.16 1.07
N ALA A 14 -27.13 -40.58 0.45
CA ALA A 14 -25.83 -39.89 0.57
C ALA A 14 -25.91 -38.45 0.04
N SER A 15 -26.61 -38.21 -1.07
CA SER A 15 -26.85 -36.86 -1.61
C SER A 15 -27.58 -35.96 -0.61
N LEU A 16 -28.63 -36.46 0.04
CA LEU A 16 -29.38 -35.70 1.03
C LEU A 16 -28.54 -35.36 2.27
N VAL A 17 -27.78 -36.33 2.78
CA VAL A 17 -26.89 -36.12 3.95
C VAL A 17 -25.82 -35.08 3.60
N CYS A 18 -25.17 -35.21 2.44
CA CYS A 18 -24.21 -34.22 1.96
C CYS A 18 -24.85 -32.86 1.74
N GLY A 19 -26.10 -32.80 1.28
CA GLY A 19 -26.86 -31.56 1.10
C GLY A 19 -27.12 -30.84 2.42
N ILE A 20 -27.45 -31.55 3.48
CA ILE A 20 -27.62 -30.96 4.83
C ILE A 20 -26.27 -30.45 5.38
N LEU A 21 -25.20 -31.23 5.20
CA LEU A 21 -23.86 -30.81 5.62
C LEU A 21 -23.32 -29.64 4.80
N ALA A 22 -23.82 -29.44 3.59
CA ALA A 22 -23.44 -28.33 2.71
C ALA A 22 -23.80 -26.97 3.31
N LEU A 23 -24.79 -26.89 4.22
CA LEU A 23 -25.15 -25.65 4.91
C LEU A 23 -24.06 -25.17 5.89
N CYS A 24 -23.18 -26.07 6.32
CA CYS A 24 -22.07 -25.75 7.23
C CYS A 24 -20.73 -25.67 6.49
N ILE A 25 -20.51 -26.50 5.51
CA ILE A 25 -19.22 -26.65 4.81
C ILE A 25 -19.46 -26.86 3.30
N ALA A 26 -18.79 -26.08 2.45
CA ALA A 26 -18.99 -26.11 1.00
C ALA A 26 -18.57 -27.46 0.34
N VAL A 27 -17.55 -28.12 0.86
CA VAL A 27 -16.98 -29.35 0.26
C VAL A 27 -18.01 -30.49 0.20
N PRO A 28 -18.74 -30.87 1.27
CA PRO A 28 -19.82 -31.86 1.18
C PRO A 28 -20.91 -31.45 0.19
N GLY A 29 -21.17 -30.16 0.01
CA GLY A 29 -22.14 -29.67 -0.98
C GLY A 29 -21.81 -30.05 -2.41
N LEU A 30 -20.56 -29.89 -2.82
CA LEU A 30 -20.10 -30.29 -4.15
C LEU A 30 -20.26 -31.80 -4.36
N LEU A 31 -19.92 -32.62 -3.35
CA LEU A 31 -20.10 -34.06 -3.39
C LEU A 31 -21.60 -34.43 -3.46
N GLY A 32 -22.45 -33.70 -2.72
CA GLY A 32 -23.89 -33.91 -2.72
C GLY A 32 -24.52 -33.65 -4.09
N VAL A 33 -24.07 -32.65 -4.83
CA VAL A 33 -24.49 -32.41 -6.23
C VAL A 33 -24.10 -33.57 -7.12
N VAL A 34 -22.84 -34.04 -7.03
CA VAL A 34 -22.37 -35.19 -7.84
C VAL A 34 -23.18 -36.45 -7.52
N PHE A 35 -23.37 -36.77 -6.25
CA PHE A 35 -24.13 -37.95 -5.83
C PHE A 35 -25.60 -37.84 -6.22
N GLY A 36 -26.20 -36.66 -6.17
CA GLY A 36 -27.58 -36.41 -6.63
C GLY A 36 -27.75 -36.70 -8.12
N ILE A 37 -26.83 -36.21 -8.95
CA ILE A 37 -26.85 -36.47 -10.40
C ILE A 37 -26.68 -37.95 -10.68
N VAL A 38 -25.73 -38.63 -10.03
CA VAL A 38 -25.49 -40.06 -10.21
C VAL A 38 -26.72 -40.85 -9.75
N ALA A 39 -27.30 -40.52 -8.61
CA ALA A 39 -28.53 -41.17 -8.10
C ALA A 39 -29.68 -41.07 -9.09
N ILE A 40 -29.97 -39.88 -9.63
CA ILE A 40 -31.03 -39.69 -10.64
C ILE A 40 -30.79 -40.54 -11.89
N ARG A 41 -29.53 -40.55 -12.37
CA ARG A 41 -29.18 -41.38 -13.52
C ARG A 41 -29.38 -42.91 -13.26
N GLN A 42 -29.01 -43.36 -12.05
CA GLN A 42 -29.15 -44.76 -11.63
C GLN A 42 -30.63 -45.17 -11.51
N ILE A 43 -31.46 -44.29 -10.91
CA ILE A 43 -32.90 -44.51 -10.75
C ILE A 43 -33.59 -44.58 -12.13
N ASN A 44 -33.27 -43.62 -13.03
CA ASN A 44 -33.84 -43.61 -14.39
C ASN A 44 -33.46 -44.84 -15.23
N ARG A 45 -32.26 -45.38 -15.03
CA ARG A 45 -31.81 -46.61 -15.74
C ARG A 45 -32.39 -47.90 -15.17
N SER A 46 -32.93 -47.86 -13.94
CA SER A 46 -33.42 -49.07 -13.26
C SER A 46 -34.85 -49.47 -13.71
N GLY A 47 -35.50 -48.71 -14.56
CA GLY A 47 -36.87 -49.01 -15.05
C GLY A 47 -37.94 -49.14 -13.95
N GLY A 48 -37.72 -48.49 -12.80
CA GLY A 48 -38.64 -48.51 -11.65
C GLY A 48 -38.26 -49.53 -10.54
N ALA A 49 -37.16 -50.27 -10.69
CA ALA A 49 -36.70 -51.24 -9.68
C ALA A 49 -36.07 -50.54 -8.45
N ILE A 50 -35.57 -49.31 -8.59
CA ILE A 50 -34.97 -48.51 -7.54
C ILE A 50 -35.80 -47.23 -7.40
N GLY A 51 -36.21 -46.94 -6.15
CA GLY A 51 -36.95 -45.73 -5.78
C GLY A 51 -36.03 -44.67 -5.12
N GLY A 52 -36.60 -43.51 -4.80
CA GLY A 52 -35.90 -42.44 -4.09
C GLY A 52 -35.57 -41.20 -4.91
N THR A 53 -36.24 -41.00 -6.05
CA THR A 53 -36.10 -39.80 -6.90
C THR A 53 -36.31 -38.51 -6.14
N GLY A 54 -37.32 -38.44 -5.23
CA GLY A 54 -37.55 -37.27 -4.40
C GLY A 54 -36.40 -36.94 -3.46
N LEU A 55 -35.75 -37.97 -2.87
CA LEU A 55 -34.57 -37.79 -2.02
C LEU A 55 -33.34 -37.30 -2.83
N ALA A 56 -33.18 -37.83 -4.03
CA ALA A 56 -32.07 -37.42 -4.92
C ALA A 56 -32.23 -35.97 -5.39
N ILE A 57 -33.45 -35.56 -5.76
CA ILE A 57 -33.74 -34.18 -6.14
C ILE A 57 -33.63 -33.25 -4.92
N GLY A 58 -34.19 -33.66 -3.77
CA GLY A 58 -34.07 -32.90 -2.53
C GLY A 58 -32.61 -32.69 -2.12
N GLY A 59 -31.77 -33.75 -2.15
CA GLY A 59 -30.34 -33.67 -1.91
C GLY A 59 -29.58 -32.77 -2.90
N LEU A 60 -29.94 -32.84 -4.19
CA LEU A 60 -29.35 -31.98 -5.21
C LEU A 60 -29.64 -30.50 -4.96
N VAL A 61 -30.92 -30.17 -4.70
CA VAL A 61 -31.38 -28.79 -4.49
C VAL A 61 -30.76 -28.23 -3.20
N THR A 62 -30.79 -28.96 -2.08
CA THR A 62 -30.19 -28.51 -0.82
C THR A 62 -28.69 -28.36 -0.93
N SER A 63 -28.00 -29.25 -1.67
CA SER A 63 -26.55 -29.12 -1.92
C SER A 63 -26.23 -27.88 -2.74
N ALA A 64 -26.99 -27.61 -3.80
CA ALA A 64 -26.79 -26.43 -4.66
C ALA A 64 -27.02 -25.12 -3.87
N ILE A 65 -28.09 -25.06 -3.10
CA ILE A 65 -28.40 -23.90 -2.25
C ILE A 65 -27.33 -23.73 -1.17
N GLY A 66 -26.90 -24.83 -0.53
CA GLY A 66 -25.84 -24.79 0.49
C GLY A 66 -24.52 -24.26 -0.04
N VAL A 67 -24.08 -24.70 -1.21
CA VAL A 67 -22.87 -24.21 -1.88
C VAL A 67 -22.98 -22.71 -2.18
N LEU A 68 -24.12 -22.25 -2.68
CA LEU A 68 -24.36 -20.83 -2.94
C LEU A 68 -24.30 -19.99 -1.67
N ILE A 69 -25.00 -20.39 -0.62
CA ILE A 69 -25.03 -19.65 0.66
C ILE A 69 -23.64 -19.60 1.27
N VAL A 70 -22.94 -20.73 1.41
CA VAL A 70 -21.61 -20.78 2.00
C VAL A 70 -20.61 -20.01 1.15
N GLY A 71 -20.72 -20.07 -0.18
CA GLY A 71 -19.90 -19.28 -1.11
C GLY A 71 -20.10 -17.77 -0.92
N LEU A 72 -21.33 -17.30 -0.85
CA LEU A 72 -21.66 -15.87 -0.64
C LEU A 72 -21.19 -15.38 0.74
N VAL A 73 -21.44 -16.14 1.79
CA VAL A 73 -21.00 -15.81 3.15
C VAL A 73 -19.49 -15.81 3.23
N GLY A 74 -18.83 -16.82 2.67
CA GLY A 74 -17.37 -16.89 2.61
C GLY A 74 -16.74 -15.71 1.86
N ALA A 75 -17.29 -15.37 0.69
CA ALA A 75 -16.85 -14.22 -0.09
C ALA A 75 -17.02 -12.89 0.69
N SER A 76 -18.16 -12.71 1.36
CA SER A 76 -18.43 -11.50 2.15
C SER A 76 -17.47 -11.30 3.31
N MET A 77 -16.99 -12.37 3.93
CA MET A 77 -15.97 -12.32 5.00
C MET A 77 -14.55 -12.11 4.44
N MET A 78 -14.27 -12.64 3.24
CA MET A 78 -12.94 -12.50 2.61
C MET A 78 -12.67 -11.09 2.06
N LEU A 79 -13.69 -10.39 1.54
CA LEU A 79 -13.52 -9.06 0.96
C LEU A 79 -12.90 -8.05 1.92
N PRO A 80 -13.41 -7.86 3.17
CA PRO A 80 -12.79 -6.92 4.10
C PRO A 80 -11.40 -7.37 4.57
N ALA A 81 -11.14 -8.67 4.68
CA ALA A 81 -9.82 -9.19 5.03
C ALA A 81 -8.79 -8.89 3.91
N LEU A 82 -9.18 -9.11 2.66
CA LEU A 82 -8.35 -8.81 1.49
C LEU A 82 -8.07 -7.29 1.36
N ALA A 83 -9.07 -6.45 1.61
CA ALA A 83 -8.90 -4.99 1.60
C ALA A 83 -7.87 -4.54 2.65
N ARG A 84 -7.94 -5.07 3.88
CA ARG A 84 -6.97 -4.79 4.94
C ARG A 84 -5.56 -5.30 4.60
N ALA A 85 -5.45 -6.50 4.03
CA ALA A 85 -4.17 -7.06 3.57
C ALA A 85 -3.54 -6.21 2.47
N LYS A 86 -4.33 -5.77 1.47
CA LYS A 86 -3.90 -4.87 0.40
C LYS A 86 -3.43 -3.52 0.95
N ALA A 87 -4.17 -2.92 1.88
CA ALA A 87 -3.78 -1.66 2.50
C ALA A 87 -2.44 -1.79 3.25
N LYS A 88 -2.25 -2.87 4.01
CA LYS A 88 -0.98 -3.15 4.69
C LYS A 88 0.17 -3.35 3.71
N ALA A 89 -0.04 -4.11 2.63
CA ALA A 89 0.96 -4.31 1.58
C ALA A 89 1.36 -2.99 0.89
N ASN A 90 0.40 -2.12 0.61
CA ASN A 90 0.67 -0.79 0.04
C ASN A 90 1.52 0.08 0.97
N ARG A 91 1.25 0.05 2.28
CA ARG A 91 2.06 0.78 3.28
C ARG A 91 3.50 0.27 3.34
N ILE A 92 3.70 -1.05 3.27
CA ILE A 92 5.05 -1.65 3.22
C ILE A 92 5.78 -1.22 1.94
N LYS A 93 5.11 -1.24 0.79
CA LYS A 93 5.70 -0.76 -0.47
C LYS A 93 6.10 0.71 -0.37
N CYS A 94 5.30 1.56 0.28
CA CYS A 94 5.62 2.97 0.48
C CYS A 94 6.87 3.15 1.37
N VAL A 95 7.01 2.36 2.44
CA VAL A 95 8.24 2.35 3.27
C VAL A 95 9.44 1.92 2.46
N ASN A 96 9.31 0.91 1.60
CA ASN A 96 10.40 0.46 0.72
C ASN A 96 10.79 1.54 -0.30
N ASN A 97 9.82 2.26 -0.87
CA ASN A 97 10.10 3.39 -1.74
C ASN A 97 10.88 4.49 -1.00
N LEU A 98 10.49 4.83 0.22
CA LEU A 98 11.22 5.77 1.07
C LEU A 98 12.64 5.29 1.37
N SER A 99 12.84 4.02 1.66
CA SER A 99 14.19 3.45 1.83
C SER A 99 15.04 3.60 0.56
N SER A 100 14.45 3.40 -0.61
CA SER A 100 15.16 3.62 -1.89
C SER A 100 15.49 5.10 -2.11
N ILE A 101 14.56 6.02 -1.79
CA ILE A 101 14.79 7.46 -1.84
C ILE A 101 15.92 7.86 -0.88
N GLY A 102 15.92 7.33 0.34
CA GLY A 102 17.00 7.55 1.30
C GLY A 102 18.37 7.10 0.78
N ARG A 103 18.44 5.90 0.16
CA ARG A 103 19.68 5.40 -0.47
C ARG A 103 20.11 6.26 -1.65
N GLY A 104 19.18 6.68 -2.51
CA GLY A 104 19.51 7.57 -3.63
C GLY A 104 20.05 8.92 -3.15
N THR A 105 19.46 9.48 -2.10
CA THR A 105 19.95 10.71 -1.49
C THR A 105 21.33 10.51 -0.82
N LEU A 106 21.57 9.35 -0.21
CA LEU A 106 22.88 8.98 0.35
C LEU A 106 23.93 8.86 -0.76
N GLY A 107 23.64 8.17 -1.87
CA GLY A 107 24.54 8.06 -3.01
C GLY A 107 24.90 9.43 -3.56
N PHE A 108 23.92 10.31 -3.77
CA PHE A 108 24.16 11.70 -4.14
C PHE A 108 25.10 12.41 -3.14
N SER A 109 24.85 12.26 -1.84
CA SER A 109 25.66 12.90 -0.80
C SER A 109 27.11 12.40 -0.80
N GLN A 110 27.34 11.10 -1.03
CA GLN A 110 28.69 10.53 -1.11
C GLN A 110 29.49 11.10 -2.29
N GLU A 111 28.85 11.29 -3.44
CA GLU A 111 29.48 11.89 -4.62
C GLU A 111 29.78 13.39 -4.44
N ASN A 112 29.07 14.05 -3.55
CA ASN A 112 29.18 15.49 -3.32
C ASN A 112 29.81 15.87 -1.97
N GLY A 113 30.72 15.05 -1.44
CA GLY A 113 31.46 15.37 -0.21
C GLY A 113 30.57 15.50 1.03
N SER A 114 29.58 14.61 1.15
CA SER A 114 28.57 14.57 2.21
C SER A 114 27.53 15.69 2.19
N HIS A 115 27.49 16.49 1.13
CA HIS A 115 26.45 17.50 0.95
C HIS A 115 25.17 16.86 0.40
N THR A 116 24.03 17.23 0.98
CA THR A 116 22.70 16.88 0.48
C THR A 116 22.27 17.81 -0.65
N PRO A 117 21.26 17.45 -1.49
CA PRO A 117 20.81 18.31 -2.60
C PRO A 117 20.40 19.72 -2.20
N TRP A 118 19.97 19.90 -0.96
CA TRP A 118 19.53 21.20 -0.39
C TRP A 118 20.64 21.94 0.38
N ASN A 119 21.85 21.38 0.44
CA ASN A 119 22.98 21.97 1.18
C ASN A 119 24.27 21.91 0.35
N LEU A 120 24.18 22.21 -0.94
CA LEU A 120 25.33 22.23 -1.85
C LEU A 120 26.14 23.50 -1.72
N ILE A 121 27.46 23.38 -1.88
CA ILE A 121 28.32 24.56 -2.07
C ILE A 121 28.09 25.16 -3.48
N PRO A 122 28.44 26.45 -3.72
CA PRO A 122 28.15 27.15 -4.98
C PRO A 122 28.66 26.44 -6.23
N SER A 123 29.82 25.77 -6.17
CA SER A 123 30.37 25.02 -7.28
C SER A 123 29.53 23.78 -7.63
N GLN A 124 29.11 23.03 -6.63
CA GLN A 124 28.25 21.85 -6.77
C GLN A 124 26.85 22.26 -7.24
N SER A 125 26.29 23.33 -6.65
CA SER A 125 24.99 23.87 -7.07
C SER A 125 25.00 24.24 -8.57
N ARG A 126 26.07 24.84 -9.06
CA ARG A 126 26.24 25.16 -10.49
C ARG A 126 26.27 23.90 -11.35
N ASN A 127 26.95 22.84 -10.89
CA ASN A 127 27.04 21.59 -11.63
C ASN A 127 25.69 20.87 -11.73
N HIS A 128 24.89 20.86 -10.68
CA HIS A 128 23.64 20.10 -10.61
C HIS A 128 22.42 20.90 -11.05
N PHE A 129 22.37 22.20 -10.73
CA PHE A 129 21.21 23.07 -11.00
C PHE A 129 21.51 24.18 -12.02
N GLY A 130 22.74 24.29 -12.53
CA GLY A 130 23.13 25.29 -13.51
C GLY A 130 23.39 26.69 -12.93
N THR A 131 23.20 26.89 -11.63
CA THR A 131 23.40 28.17 -10.95
C THR A 131 24.15 27.97 -9.62
N ALA A 132 25.00 28.94 -9.27
CA ALA A 132 25.77 28.88 -8.02
C ALA A 132 24.90 29.21 -6.78
N ASP A 133 23.85 29.95 -6.96
CA ASP A 133 22.91 30.37 -5.91
C ASP A 133 21.50 29.89 -6.29
N LYS A 134 21.30 28.61 -6.15
CA LYS A 134 20.00 27.98 -6.43
C LYS A 134 18.94 28.32 -5.36
N GLY A 135 19.39 28.59 -4.15
CA GLY A 135 18.51 28.59 -2.98
C GLY A 135 18.01 27.19 -2.63
N MET A 136 16.78 27.09 -2.09
CA MET A 136 16.20 25.81 -1.72
C MET A 136 15.54 25.14 -2.94
N PRO A 137 16.02 23.97 -3.39
CA PRO A 137 15.39 23.25 -4.49
C PRO A 137 14.05 22.65 -4.03
N SER A 138 13.12 22.51 -4.96
CA SER A 138 11.87 21.75 -4.72
C SER A 138 12.13 20.24 -4.69
N ALA A 139 11.20 19.47 -4.12
CA ALA A 139 11.30 18.01 -4.11
C ALA A 139 11.39 17.43 -5.55
N GLY A 140 10.65 18.01 -6.50
CA GLY A 140 10.71 17.60 -7.91
C GLY A 140 12.09 17.83 -8.53
N GLU A 141 12.73 18.97 -8.26
CA GLU A 141 14.10 19.26 -8.74
C GLU A 141 15.12 18.30 -8.15
N ILE A 142 14.98 17.95 -6.86
CA ILE A 142 15.85 16.95 -6.23
C ILE A 142 15.70 15.59 -6.91
N PHE A 143 14.48 15.14 -7.16
CA PHE A 143 14.25 13.87 -7.86
C PHE A 143 14.72 13.92 -9.33
N GLY A 144 14.77 15.09 -9.94
CA GLY A 144 15.26 15.33 -11.30
C GLY A 144 16.78 15.18 -11.45
N LEU A 145 17.56 15.15 -10.36
CA LEU A 145 19.02 15.00 -10.41
C LEU A 145 19.44 13.65 -11.00
N SER A 146 20.49 13.66 -11.83
CA SER A 146 20.99 12.48 -12.52
C SER A 146 21.38 11.34 -11.56
N ALA A 147 22.03 11.66 -10.46
CA ALA A 147 22.39 10.69 -9.42
C ALA A 147 21.15 10.07 -8.77
N MET A 148 20.10 10.86 -8.50
CA MET A 148 18.83 10.34 -7.98
C MET A 148 18.14 9.41 -8.99
N LYS A 149 18.10 9.80 -10.28
CA LYS A 149 17.51 8.97 -11.34
C LYS A 149 18.25 7.65 -11.51
N SER A 150 19.59 7.65 -11.45
CA SER A 150 20.39 6.44 -11.60
C SER A 150 20.20 5.46 -10.46
N GLU A 151 20.08 5.93 -9.23
CA GLU A 151 19.86 5.10 -8.06
C GLU A 151 18.42 4.56 -7.98
N LEU A 152 17.43 5.39 -8.26
CA LEU A 152 16.03 5.01 -8.20
C LEU A 152 15.58 4.15 -9.39
N GLN A 153 16.29 4.19 -10.53
CA GLN A 153 16.07 3.44 -11.76
C GLN A 153 14.71 3.65 -12.43
N THR A 154 13.64 3.92 -11.68
CA THR A 154 12.29 4.11 -12.21
C THR A 154 11.56 5.23 -11.49
N ALA A 155 10.88 6.08 -12.27
CA ALA A 155 10.05 7.16 -11.76
C ALA A 155 8.84 6.67 -10.94
N LYS A 156 8.43 5.43 -11.13
CA LYS A 156 7.31 4.82 -10.41
C LYS A 156 7.50 4.83 -8.88
N ILE A 157 8.74 4.82 -8.41
CA ILE A 157 9.06 4.90 -6.98
C ILE A 157 8.57 6.21 -6.35
N LEU A 158 8.50 7.30 -7.12
CA LEU A 158 8.10 8.62 -6.62
C LEU A 158 6.62 8.74 -6.27
N ILE A 159 5.83 7.76 -6.72
CA ILE A 159 4.40 7.70 -6.44
C ILE A 159 4.12 6.57 -5.46
N SER A 160 3.52 6.94 -4.33
CA SER A 160 3.16 5.96 -3.31
C SER A 160 1.93 5.15 -3.73
N PRO A 161 1.92 3.83 -3.53
CA PRO A 161 0.71 3.02 -3.67
C PRO A 161 -0.43 3.43 -2.72
N CYS A 162 -0.13 4.23 -1.69
CA CYS A 162 -1.13 4.82 -0.79
C CYS A 162 -1.68 6.16 -1.30
N ASP A 163 -1.20 6.69 -2.42
CA ASP A 163 -1.59 7.99 -2.98
C ASP A 163 -2.35 7.80 -4.30
N ALA A 164 -3.52 7.22 -4.22
CA ALA A 164 -4.32 6.85 -5.38
C ALA A 164 -4.70 8.05 -6.27
N ALA A 165 -4.89 9.24 -5.68
CA ALA A 165 -5.19 10.45 -6.45
C ALA A 165 -4.07 10.79 -7.44
N ARG A 166 -2.81 10.65 -7.02
CA ARG A 166 -1.66 10.91 -7.90
C ARG A 166 -1.40 9.78 -8.90
N MET A 167 -1.74 8.54 -8.54
CA MET A 167 -1.69 7.42 -9.47
C MET A 167 -2.72 7.54 -10.59
N ALA A 168 -3.92 8.05 -10.29
CA ALA A 168 -5.00 8.17 -11.28
C ALA A 168 -4.69 9.22 -12.36
N ASP A 169 -4.05 10.33 -11.97
CA ASP A 169 -3.77 11.44 -12.89
C ASP A 169 -2.51 11.22 -13.75
N ASN A 170 -1.71 10.21 -13.45
CA ASN A 170 -0.35 10.11 -13.97
C ASN A 170 0.10 8.67 -14.29
N GLU A 171 -0.73 7.85 -14.92
CA GLU A 171 -0.31 6.53 -15.40
C GLU A 171 0.93 6.60 -16.33
N ILE A 172 1.03 7.64 -17.13
CA ILE A 172 2.16 7.91 -18.03
C ILE A 172 3.41 8.32 -17.25
N LEU A 173 3.27 9.11 -16.18
CA LEU A 173 4.39 9.53 -15.31
C LEU A 173 5.03 8.38 -14.55
N GLN A 174 4.32 7.27 -14.36
CA GLN A 174 4.84 6.13 -13.62
C GLN A 174 5.98 5.40 -14.35
N ALA A 175 6.10 5.58 -15.66
CA ALA A 175 7.03 4.83 -16.49
C ALA A 175 8.26 5.62 -16.95
N GLU A 176 8.18 6.96 -17.05
CA GLU A 176 9.19 7.73 -17.74
C GLU A 176 9.70 8.95 -16.95
N TRP A 177 11.02 9.03 -16.78
CA TRP A 177 11.69 10.17 -16.14
C TRP A 177 11.52 11.48 -16.94
N ALA A 178 11.35 11.43 -18.26
CA ALA A 178 11.13 12.60 -19.08
C ALA A 178 9.90 13.41 -18.68
N ASN A 179 8.88 12.73 -18.17
CA ASN A 179 7.66 13.35 -17.67
C ASN A 179 7.83 13.99 -16.28
N ILE A 180 8.97 13.76 -15.64
CA ILE A 180 9.36 14.29 -14.32
C ILE A 180 10.37 15.44 -14.49
N ASP A 181 10.77 15.76 -15.70
CA ASP A 181 11.73 16.82 -15.94
C ASP A 181 11.13 18.20 -15.67
N THR A 182 11.83 18.91 -14.82
CA THR A 182 11.37 20.04 -14.02
C THR A 182 11.55 21.40 -14.66
N LYS A 183 11.88 21.45 -15.93
CA LYS A 183 12.05 22.75 -16.64
C LYS A 183 10.71 23.36 -17.00
N GLY A 184 10.27 24.28 -16.17
CA GLY A 184 9.22 25.22 -16.57
C GLY A 184 7.78 24.77 -16.36
N GLY A 185 7.44 24.26 -15.22
CA GLY A 185 6.03 23.95 -14.87
C GLY A 185 5.65 22.52 -15.10
N SER A 186 6.57 21.65 -14.86
CA SER A 186 6.37 20.20 -14.93
C SER A 186 5.19 19.73 -14.07
N PRO A 187 4.40 18.79 -14.55
CA PRO A 187 3.35 18.11 -13.80
C PRO A 187 3.84 17.46 -12.49
N VAL A 188 5.15 17.41 -12.27
CA VAL A 188 5.77 16.82 -11.07
C VAL A 188 5.68 17.68 -9.83
N THR A 189 5.55 19.00 -9.92
CA THR A 189 5.37 19.86 -8.74
C THR A 189 4.12 19.48 -7.94
N GLY A 190 3.14 18.85 -8.57
CA GLY A 190 2.02 18.22 -7.91
C GLY A 190 2.13 16.69 -7.82
N GLY A 191 3.14 16.07 -8.44
CA GLY A 191 3.16 14.63 -8.77
C GLY A 191 3.81 13.69 -7.75
N THR A 192 4.76 14.15 -6.93
CA THR A 192 5.45 13.26 -6.00
C THR A 192 4.69 13.02 -4.72
N SER A 193 4.71 11.79 -4.23
CA SER A 193 4.10 11.41 -2.95
C SER A 193 5.04 11.60 -1.76
N TYR A 194 6.26 12.08 -2.00
CA TYR A 194 7.32 12.20 -1.01
C TYR A 194 7.90 13.60 -1.01
N ILE A 195 8.30 14.06 0.17
CA ILE A 195 8.90 15.34 0.46
C ILE A 195 10.19 15.13 1.25
N PHE A 196 11.09 16.12 1.27
CA PHE A 196 12.34 16.04 2.01
C PHE A 196 12.33 16.91 3.26
N CYS A 197 13.24 16.62 4.19
CA CYS A 197 13.49 17.44 5.36
C CYS A 197 14.78 18.21 5.18
N GLN A 198 14.73 19.54 5.27
CA GLN A 198 15.89 20.43 5.04
C GLN A 198 17.06 20.14 5.99
N GLY A 199 16.80 19.71 7.22
CA GLY A 199 17.84 19.39 8.21
C GLY A 199 18.37 17.95 8.12
N GLY A 200 17.99 17.19 7.09
CA GLY A 200 18.50 15.84 6.87
C GLY A 200 19.99 15.86 6.54
N ASP A 201 20.77 15.05 7.25
CA ASP A 201 22.22 15.01 7.15
C ASP A 201 22.74 13.59 7.41
N PHE A 202 23.46 13.02 6.47
CA PHE A 202 23.97 11.65 6.56
C PHE A 202 25.09 11.46 7.58
N GLN A 203 25.72 12.54 8.02
CA GLN A 203 26.66 12.49 9.16
C GLN A 203 25.93 12.38 10.51
N ARG A 204 24.59 12.54 10.51
CA ARG A 204 23.74 12.53 11.69
C ARG A 204 22.64 11.47 11.51
N PRO A 205 22.88 10.22 11.92
CA PRO A 205 22.02 9.07 11.59
C PRO A 205 20.55 9.21 12.00
N ALA A 206 20.26 9.98 13.06
CA ALA A 206 18.90 10.17 13.56
C ALA A 206 18.13 11.28 12.84
N THR A 207 18.73 11.94 11.85
CA THR A 207 18.02 12.99 11.10
C THR A 207 17.06 12.42 10.07
N ILE A 208 15.96 13.11 9.85
CA ILE A 208 14.94 12.74 8.85
C ILE A 208 15.42 13.22 7.48
N ILE A 209 15.45 12.32 6.50
CA ILE A 209 15.81 12.64 5.11
C ILE A 209 14.56 12.93 4.28
N ALA A 210 13.63 11.98 4.24
CA ALA A 210 12.41 12.12 3.46
C ALA A 210 11.21 11.53 4.19
N LEU A 211 10.02 11.96 3.78
CA LEU A 211 8.76 11.55 4.40
C LEU A 211 7.62 11.60 3.38
N THR A 212 6.48 11.02 3.71
CA THR A 212 5.27 11.11 2.88
C THR A 212 4.68 12.51 2.92
N ARG A 213 4.07 12.94 1.80
CA ARG A 213 3.55 14.30 1.62
C ARG A 213 2.36 14.68 2.50
N ASN A 214 1.72 13.70 3.14
CA ASN A 214 0.52 13.91 3.97
C ASN A 214 0.78 14.57 5.34
N LEU A 215 1.87 15.29 5.45
CA LEU A 215 2.18 16.12 6.62
C LEU A 215 1.33 17.40 6.60
N SER A 216 0.64 17.72 7.69
CA SER A 216 -0.25 18.89 7.80
C SER A 216 0.47 20.23 7.92
N SER A 217 1.77 20.22 8.21
CA SER A 217 2.60 21.41 8.42
C SER A 217 3.83 21.39 7.50
N ASP A 218 4.36 22.57 7.18
CA ASP A 218 5.64 22.71 6.49
C ASP A 218 6.85 22.69 7.43
N ASN A 219 6.61 22.39 8.70
CA ASN A 219 7.65 22.28 9.72
C ASN A 219 7.29 21.19 10.73
N LEU A 220 8.23 20.29 10.97
CA LEU A 220 8.03 19.14 11.86
C LEU A 220 7.86 19.51 13.35
N LEU A 221 8.30 20.71 13.76
CA LEU A 221 8.14 21.22 15.13
C LEU A 221 6.76 21.80 15.41
N ARG A 222 6.08 22.28 14.37
CA ARG A 222 4.77 22.91 14.56
C ARG A 222 3.75 21.87 15.01
N PRO A 223 2.75 22.30 15.82
CA PRO A 223 1.62 21.46 16.11
C PRO A 223 0.95 21.08 14.79
N GLY A 224 0.85 19.80 14.54
CA GLY A 224 0.34 19.21 13.32
C GLY A 224 0.66 17.72 13.36
N GLY A 225 0.06 16.98 12.48
CA GLY A 225 0.20 15.56 12.42
C GLY A 225 0.16 15.05 10.97
N TRP A 226 -0.02 13.80 10.85
CA TRP A 226 -0.25 13.15 9.58
C TRP A 226 -1.73 13.28 9.20
N SER A 227 -1.99 13.96 8.09
CA SER A 227 -3.34 14.09 7.54
C SER A 227 -3.82 12.74 6.98
N GLY A 228 -5.08 12.40 7.22
CA GLY A 228 -5.69 11.17 6.79
C GLY A 228 -6.87 11.35 5.84
N ALA A 229 -7.13 10.33 5.04
CA ALA A 229 -8.30 10.29 4.17
C ALA A 229 -9.61 10.05 4.93
N ASP A 230 -9.53 9.71 6.21
CA ASP A 230 -10.65 9.52 7.14
C ASP A 230 -11.04 10.80 7.89
N GLU A 231 -10.41 11.94 7.60
CA GLU A 231 -10.77 13.24 8.16
C GLU A 231 -11.91 13.89 7.37
N ALA A 232 -12.74 14.68 8.05
CA ALA A 232 -13.83 15.44 7.43
C ALA A 232 -13.73 16.93 7.80
N PRO A 233 -13.50 17.84 6.84
CA PRO A 233 -13.24 17.59 5.42
C PRO A 233 -11.88 16.91 5.18
N ILE A 234 -11.74 16.18 4.06
CA ILE A 234 -10.48 15.54 3.70
C ILE A 234 -9.44 16.63 3.37
N PRO A 235 -8.29 16.66 4.07
CA PRO A 235 -7.24 17.64 3.77
C PRO A 235 -6.63 17.44 2.36
N ALA A 236 -6.26 18.54 1.71
CA ALA A 236 -5.69 18.51 0.35
C ALA A 236 -4.36 17.74 0.25
N ASN A 237 -3.62 17.63 1.34
CA ASN A 237 -2.40 16.85 1.43
C ASN A 237 -2.62 15.40 1.86
N ALA A 238 -3.84 14.99 2.17
CA ALA A 238 -4.16 13.60 2.54
C ALA A 238 -3.82 12.62 1.40
N MET A 239 -3.44 11.42 1.79
CA MET A 239 -3.19 10.29 0.88
C MET A 239 -4.26 9.23 1.12
N ALA A 240 -4.97 8.81 0.06
CA ALA A 240 -6.16 7.97 0.17
C ALA A 240 -5.96 6.62 0.90
N GLY A 241 -4.74 6.09 0.91
CA GLY A 241 -4.39 4.84 1.59
C GLY A 241 -3.86 5.01 3.02
N LEU A 242 -3.85 6.24 3.56
CA LEU A 242 -3.39 6.55 4.91
C LEU A 242 -4.49 7.24 5.71
N ASN A 243 -4.70 6.79 6.92
CA ASN A 243 -5.62 7.42 7.87
C ASN A 243 -4.91 8.52 8.66
N LYS A 244 -5.68 9.31 9.39
CA LYS A 244 -5.16 10.28 10.35
C LYS A 244 -4.11 9.65 11.26
N SER A 245 -3.09 10.42 11.61
CA SER A 245 -1.95 9.95 12.40
C SER A 245 -1.15 8.80 11.76
N GLN A 246 -1.20 8.66 10.45
CA GLN A 246 -0.43 7.66 9.71
C GLN A 246 0.43 8.33 8.64
N GLY A 247 1.72 8.32 8.85
CA GLY A 247 2.71 8.74 7.87
C GLY A 247 3.87 7.76 7.80
N GLN A 248 4.84 8.09 6.98
CA GLN A 248 6.03 7.28 6.82
C GLN A 248 7.23 8.19 6.61
N LEU A 249 8.37 7.79 7.10
CA LEU A 249 9.62 8.55 7.00
C LEU A 249 10.82 7.64 6.87
N VAL A 250 11.92 8.20 6.37
CA VAL A 250 13.23 7.57 6.33
C VAL A 250 14.25 8.46 7.03
N LEU A 251 15.09 7.84 7.84
CA LEU A 251 16.19 8.50 8.54
C LEU A 251 17.50 8.38 7.75
N ALA A 252 18.48 9.17 8.13
CA ALA A 252 19.79 9.18 7.48
C ALA A 252 20.60 7.88 7.67
N ASP A 253 20.24 7.06 8.67
CA ASP A 253 20.76 5.69 8.83
C ASP A 253 20.21 4.69 7.82
N GLY A 254 19.30 5.12 6.92
CA GLY A 254 18.62 4.28 5.94
C GLY A 254 17.40 3.56 6.48
N SER A 255 17.08 3.67 7.76
CA SER A 255 15.89 3.07 8.35
C SER A 255 14.63 3.80 7.90
N ALA A 256 13.77 3.12 7.15
CA ALA A 256 12.45 3.60 6.77
C ALA A 256 11.39 2.91 7.61
N ARG A 257 10.40 3.69 8.09
CA ARG A 257 9.36 3.17 8.98
C ARG A 257 8.05 3.93 8.89
N GLN A 258 7.00 3.31 9.42
CA GLN A 258 5.76 4.01 9.69
C GLN A 258 5.94 4.97 10.88
N SER A 259 5.27 6.10 10.82
CA SER A 259 5.29 7.17 11.82
C SER A 259 3.87 7.54 12.19
N ALA A 260 3.69 7.95 13.43
CA ALA A 260 2.45 8.48 13.98
C ALA A 260 2.64 9.94 14.44
N ASP A 261 1.54 10.63 14.77
CA ASP A 261 1.60 12.01 15.29
C ASP A 261 2.49 12.13 16.54
N ALA A 262 2.56 11.09 17.36
CA ALA A 262 3.42 11.05 18.53
C ALA A 262 4.94 11.15 18.21
N ASP A 263 5.32 10.93 16.97
CA ASP A 263 6.71 11.08 16.49
C ASP A 263 7.04 12.52 16.11
N LEU A 264 6.01 13.35 15.87
CA LEU A 264 6.09 14.72 15.37
C LEU A 264 5.96 15.76 16.51
N GLY A 265 6.21 17.03 16.15
CA GLY A 265 6.16 18.13 17.08
C GLY A 265 7.39 18.19 18.01
N SER A 266 7.46 19.24 18.85
CA SER A 266 8.59 19.48 19.77
C SER A 266 8.78 18.38 20.83
N SER A 267 7.72 17.66 21.16
CA SER A 267 7.75 16.52 22.09
C SER A 267 7.92 15.17 21.41
N GLY A 268 7.80 15.12 20.08
CA GLY A 268 7.84 13.90 19.32
C GLY A 268 9.19 13.19 19.36
N LYS A 269 9.17 11.86 19.51
CA LYS A 269 10.38 11.06 19.66
C LYS A 269 11.34 11.20 18.48
N VAL A 270 10.81 11.20 17.26
CA VAL A 270 11.61 11.26 16.03
C VAL A 270 12.16 12.65 15.82
N VAL A 271 11.34 13.68 16.03
CA VAL A 271 11.74 15.08 15.89
C VAL A 271 12.77 15.46 16.96
N LYS A 272 12.63 15.00 18.19
CA LYS A 272 13.68 15.16 19.23
C LYS A 272 15.01 14.54 18.80
N GLY A 273 14.97 13.32 18.25
CA GLY A 273 16.16 12.68 17.70
C GLY A 273 16.78 13.49 16.56
N HIS A 274 15.96 14.01 15.66
CA HIS A 274 16.40 14.85 14.55
C HIS A 274 17.11 16.13 15.03
N ILE A 275 16.53 16.84 16.00
CA ILE A 275 17.11 18.09 16.55
C ILE A 275 18.37 17.81 17.38
N ALA A 276 18.29 16.81 18.27
CA ALA A 276 19.36 16.47 19.20
C ALA A 276 20.44 15.59 18.55
N ALA A 277 20.29 15.21 17.30
CA ALA A 277 21.16 14.25 16.66
C ALA A 277 22.63 14.58 16.85
N LEU A 278 23.29 13.81 17.71
CA LEU A 278 24.70 13.91 18.06
C LEU A 278 25.14 15.28 18.60
N GLY A 279 24.23 15.99 19.28
CA GLY A 279 24.60 17.13 20.10
C GLY A 279 25.06 18.37 19.37
N GLY A 280 24.59 18.64 18.17
CA GLY A 280 24.98 19.88 17.56
C GLY A 280 24.60 20.08 16.12
N THR A 281 24.95 21.24 15.62
CA THR A 281 24.89 21.57 14.19
C THR A 281 25.99 20.79 13.47
N SER A 282 25.61 20.03 12.44
CA SER A 282 26.59 19.49 11.51
C SER A 282 27.35 20.63 10.81
N PRO A 283 28.64 20.48 10.50
CA PRO A 283 29.36 21.44 9.66
C PRO A 283 28.75 21.60 8.27
N LEU A 284 27.91 20.64 7.83
CA LEU A 284 27.29 20.60 6.52
C LEU A 284 25.81 20.97 6.51
N GLY A 285 25.16 21.09 7.65
CA GLY A 285 23.73 21.39 7.70
C GLY A 285 23.23 21.84 9.07
N SER A 286 22.09 22.47 9.06
CA SER A 286 21.35 22.86 10.27
C SER A 286 20.39 21.74 10.64
N SER A 287 20.03 21.64 11.93
CA SER A 287 18.94 20.79 12.40
C SER A 287 17.55 21.38 12.03
N SER A 288 17.44 21.96 10.85
CA SER A 288 16.19 22.54 10.34
C SER A 288 15.12 21.46 10.26
N THR A 289 13.95 21.80 10.76
CA THR A 289 12.76 20.95 10.72
C THR A 289 11.77 21.34 9.62
N ALA A 290 12.18 22.28 8.76
CA ALA A 290 11.42 22.67 7.58
C ALA A 290 11.40 21.55 6.54
N VAL A 291 10.28 21.38 5.85
CA VAL A 291 10.13 20.39 4.77
C VAL A 291 10.22 21.05 3.41
N ILE A 292 10.73 20.29 2.44
CA ILE A 292 10.89 20.66 1.04
C ILE A 292 9.82 19.91 0.25
N ARG A 293 8.89 20.66 -0.34
CA ARG A 293 7.81 20.13 -1.16
C ARG A 293 8.10 20.25 -2.66
#